data_ee5b170409db4ed69d51cbc277a24c98
#
_entry.id   ee5b170409db4ed69d51cbc277a24c98
#
_cell.length_a   1.000
_cell.length_b   1.000
_cell.length_c   1.000
_cell.angle_alpha   90.00
_cell.angle_beta   90.00
_cell.angle_gamma   90.00
#
_symmetry.space_group_name_H-M   'P 1'
#
loop_
_entity.id
_entity.type
_entity.pdbx_description
1 polymer ?
#
loop_
_entity_poly.entity_id
_entity_poly.type
_entity_poly.pdbx_seq_one_letter_code
_entity_poly.pdbx_strand_id
1 'polypeptide(L)'
;MKVIVLGSGIVGTSSAWFLKKQGHEVIVIDRQPGAAQETSFANGGQISVSHAEPWANPSAPLKVLKWLGKEDAPLLFRPRAEWLQWLWGMCFLRECTPGRTAENIRQIVAISEYSRLTLRSLREETGIQYDNLSKGILHFYTDQKEFDSSLPAAKLMRDLGCPRDSIDADEVVRREPALAGIRDKIVGGDYTETDESGDVYQFTMGLADKAAAAGVQFQFNTTVTRLFSEGTGASAKITGVEIIDATGRHKTLHADAFVVAMGSHSQSLLKPLGISLMIYPGKGYSATYQITNPDQAPVISLTDDGYKLVVSRLGNRLRVAGTCEINGYGRELNTARCEAITRRTRELFPHACDYDNPVYWTGLRPLTPSNVPYIGKSRISNLFLNTGHGTLGWTMGAGSGRAIADIISGLQPDVDFAFTGMQHQAGKIVLQPA
;
A
#
# COMPACT_ATOMS: atom_id res chain seq x y z
N MET A 1 8.72 -10.55 25.17
CA MET A 1 7.53 -9.76 25.53
C MET A 1 6.33 -10.35 24.82
N LYS A 2 5.14 -10.15 25.40
CA LYS A 2 3.89 -10.43 24.72
C LYS A 2 3.46 -9.21 23.91
N VAL A 3 3.19 -9.38 22.61
CA VAL A 3 2.81 -8.31 21.69
C VAL A 3 1.48 -8.63 21.02
N ILE A 4 0.55 -7.68 21.04
CA ILE A 4 -0.70 -7.79 20.30
C ILE A 4 -0.63 -6.90 19.04
N VAL A 5 -0.84 -7.52 17.87
CA VAL A 5 -0.92 -6.84 16.58
C VAL A 5 -2.39 -6.73 16.17
N LEU A 6 -2.87 -5.52 15.90
CA LEU A 6 -4.24 -5.23 15.53
C LEU A 6 -4.33 -5.07 14.01
N GLY A 7 -4.94 -6.06 13.35
CA GLY A 7 -5.06 -6.19 11.89
C GLY A 7 -4.11 -7.23 11.30
N SER A 8 -4.64 -8.03 10.36
CA SER A 8 -3.93 -9.13 9.67
C SER A 8 -3.79 -8.92 8.16
N GLY A 9 -3.79 -7.69 7.69
CA GLY A 9 -3.33 -7.34 6.35
C GLY A 9 -1.83 -7.57 6.19
N ILE A 10 -1.27 -7.34 5.01
CA ILE A 10 0.18 -7.54 4.74
C ILE A 10 1.07 -6.87 5.79
N VAL A 11 0.72 -5.66 6.23
CA VAL A 11 1.50 -4.90 7.22
C VAL A 11 1.49 -5.58 8.59
N GLY A 12 0.30 -5.98 9.08
CA GLY A 12 0.17 -6.62 10.39
C GLY A 12 0.76 -8.03 10.41
N THR A 13 0.54 -8.82 9.34
CA THR A 13 1.09 -10.18 9.23
C THR A 13 2.62 -10.16 9.12
N SER A 14 3.20 -9.22 8.34
CA SER A 14 4.65 -9.04 8.31
C SER A 14 5.22 -8.61 9.66
N SER A 15 4.54 -7.69 10.36
CA SER A 15 4.94 -7.29 11.72
C SER A 15 4.95 -8.49 12.68
N ALA A 16 3.90 -9.32 12.64
CA ALA A 16 3.78 -10.51 13.48
C ALA A 16 4.88 -11.55 13.21
N TRP A 17 5.21 -11.77 11.92
CA TRP A 17 6.29 -12.66 11.51
C TRP A 17 7.64 -12.21 12.10
N PHE A 18 8.03 -10.95 11.88
CA PHE A 18 9.33 -10.46 12.35
C PHE A 18 9.40 -10.36 13.87
N LEU A 19 8.32 -9.96 14.57
CA LEU A 19 8.24 -9.99 16.02
C LEU A 19 8.45 -11.42 16.56
N LYS A 20 7.82 -12.42 15.93
CA LYS A 20 8.00 -13.82 16.32
C LYS A 20 9.44 -14.28 16.11
N LYS A 21 10.07 -13.92 14.99
CA LYS A 21 11.50 -14.22 14.73
C LYS A 21 12.43 -13.61 15.77
N GLN A 22 12.06 -12.48 16.35
CA GLN A 22 12.81 -11.82 17.44
C GLN A 22 12.45 -12.35 18.83
N GLY A 23 11.72 -13.48 18.92
CA GLY A 23 11.46 -14.20 20.18
C GLY A 23 10.29 -13.66 21.00
N HIS A 24 9.41 -12.84 20.42
CA HIS A 24 8.21 -12.37 21.10
C HIS A 24 7.08 -13.42 21.07
N GLU A 25 6.22 -13.39 22.08
CA GLU A 25 4.90 -14.01 22.04
C GLU A 25 3.95 -13.07 21.29
N VAL A 26 3.35 -13.53 20.18
CA VAL A 26 2.58 -12.66 19.29
C VAL A 26 1.16 -13.16 19.14
N ILE A 27 0.19 -12.26 19.34
CA ILE A 27 -1.22 -12.46 19.05
C ILE A 27 -1.63 -11.44 17.97
N VAL A 28 -2.25 -11.91 16.89
CA VAL A 28 -2.83 -11.07 15.84
C VAL A 28 -4.35 -11.12 15.94
N ILE A 29 -5.00 -9.96 15.92
CA ILE A 29 -6.46 -9.84 16.03
C ILE A 29 -7.00 -9.23 14.74
N ASP A 30 -7.99 -9.89 14.14
CA ASP A 30 -8.69 -9.34 12.98
C ASP A 30 -10.20 -9.68 13.01
N ARG A 31 -11.01 -8.74 12.57
CA ARG A 31 -12.48 -8.91 12.47
C ARG A 31 -12.91 -9.84 11.34
N GLN A 32 -12.05 -10.06 10.36
CA GLN A 32 -12.32 -10.90 9.22
C GLN A 32 -12.08 -12.38 9.54
N PRO A 33 -12.65 -13.32 8.77
CA PRO A 33 -12.49 -14.75 9.01
C PRO A 33 -11.10 -15.32 8.65
N GLY A 34 -10.21 -14.47 8.08
CA GLY A 34 -8.86 -14.85 7.69
C GLY A 34 -7.99 -13.63 7.46
N ALA A 35 -6.70 -13.84 7.26
CA ALA A 35 -5.77 -12.78 6.93
C ALA A 35 -6.04 -12.19 5.55
N ALA A 36 -5.61 -10.94 5.31
CA ALA A 36 -5.66 -10.26 4.02
C ALA A 36 -7.06 -9.99 3.42
N GLN A 37 -8.13 -10.06 4.19
CA GLN A 37 -9.51 -9.94 3.68
C GLN A 37 -9.98 -8.48 3.44
N GLU A 38 -9.13 -7.50 3.73
CA GLU A 38 -9.42 -6.07 3.51
C GLU A 38 -8.61 -5.53 2.31
N THR A 39 -7.87 -4.44 2.44
CA THR A 39 -7.12 -3.80 1.33
C THR A 39 -6.08 -4.72 0.68
N SER A 40 -5.61 -5.75 1.36
CA SER A 40 -4.69 -6.77 0.84
C SER A 40 -5.40 -7.87 0.02
N PHE A 41 -6.73 -7.85 -0.13
CA PHE A 41 -7.46 -8.91 -0.83
C PHE A 41 -7.29 -8.87 -2.35
N ALA A 42 -7.54 -7.72 -2.97
CA ALA A 42 -7.51 -7.59 -4.42
C ALA A 42 -6.95 -6.23 -4.88
N ASN A 43 -5.77 -5.88 -4.39
CA ASN A 43 -5.05 -4.68 -4.85
C ASN A 43 -4.41 -4.88 -6.24
N GLY A 44 -3.67 -3.88 -6.74
CA GLY A 44 -3.06 -3.89 -8.06
C GLY A 44 -1.90 -4.87 -8.26
N GLY A 45 -1.42 -5.53 -7.22
CA GLY A 45 -0.37 -6.56 -7.31
C GLY A 45 1.04 -6.03 -7.54
N GLN A 46 1.27 -4.72 -7.62
CA GLN A 46 2.59 -4.14 -7.85
C GLN A 46 3.41 -4.00 -6.57
N ILE A 47 4.69 -4.33 -6.66
CA ILE A 47 5.76 -4.03 -5.72
C ILE A 47 6.63 -3.01 -6.43
N SER A 48 6.27 -1.74 -6.30
CA SER A 48 6.74 -0.65 -7.15
C SER A 48 7.42 0.43 -6.34
N VAL A 49 8.75 0.40 -6.28
CA VAL A 49 9.55 1.51 -5.74
C VAL A 49 9.45 2.71 -6.67
N SER A 50 9.34 2.48 -7.97
CA SER A 50 9.19 3.52 -8.98
C SER A 50 7.90 4.33 -8.90
N HIS A 51 6.90 3.87 -8.14
CA HIS A 51 5.64 4.59 -7.90
C HIS A 51 5.70 5.48 -6.63
N ALA A 52 6.91 5.94 -6.28
CA ALA A 52 7.17 6.72 -5.06
C ALA A 52 6.72 8.18 -5.15
N GLU A 53 6.28 8.67 -6.31
CA GLU A 53 5.73 10.02 -6.42
C GLU A 53 4.42 10.11 -5.62
N PRO A 54 4.33 10.99 -4.60
CA PRO A 54 3.12 11.13 -3.81
C PRO A 54 2.01 11.78 -4.63
N TRP A 55 0.77 11.47 -4.28
CA TRP A 55 -0.41 12.11 -4.88
C TRP A 55 -0.42 13.61 -4.60
N ALA A 56 0.11 14.04 -3.43
CA ALA A 56 0.31 15.44 -3.09
C ALA A 56 1.56 15.98 -3.79
N ASN A 57 1.39 16.47 -5.00
CA ASN A 57 2.42 17.12 -5.79
C ASN A 57 1.93 18.48 -6.32
N PRO A 58 2.80 19.36 -6.86
CA PRO A 58 2.40 20.70 -7.29
C PRO A 58 1.30 20.74 -8.36
N SER A 59 1.15 19.69 -9.16
CA SER A 59 0.09 19.60 -10.19
C SER A 59 -1.27 19.13 -9.65
N ALA A 60 -1.28 18.49 -8.49
CA ALA A 60 -2.46 17.83 -7.92
C ALA A 60 -3.66 18.77 -7.70
N PRO A 61 -3.52 19.98 -7.14
CA PRO A 61 -4.68 20.86 -6.90
C PRO A 61 -5.44 21.20 -8.20
N LEU A 62 -4.73 21.47 -9.29
CA LEU A 62 -5.36 21.77 -10.58
C LEU A 62 -6.01 20.53 -11.20
N LYS A 63 -5.38 19.35 -11.07
CA LYS A 63 -5.96 18.08 -11.54
C LYS A 63 -7.24 17.75 -10.78
N VAL A 64 -7.27 17.92 -9.46
CA VAL A 64 -8.47 17.70 -8.63
C VAL A 64 -9.62 18.60 -9.09
N LEU A 65 -9.36 19.89 -9.33
CA LEU A 65 -10.39 20.80 -9.83
C LEU A 65 -10.94 20.38 -11.20
N LYS A 66 -10.08 19.91 -12.12
CA LYS A 66 -10.47 19.41 -13.45
C LYS A 66 -11.35 18.15 -13.38
N TRP A 67 -11.20 17.36 -12.34
CA TRP A 67 -11.91 16.08 -12.16
C TRP A 67 -13.17 16.18 -11.32
N LEU A 68 -13.41 17.32 -10.64
CA LEU A 68 -14.60 17.52 -9.82
C LEU A 68 -15.87 17.25 -10.63
N GLY A 69 -16.76 16.43 -10.06
CA GLY A 69 -18.06 16.08 -10.63
C GLY A 69 -18.05 15.06 -11.76
N LYS A 70 -16.89 14.51 -12.14
CA LYS A 70 -16.78 13.46 -13.15
C LYS A 70 -16.72 12.08 -12.50
N GLU A 71 -17.74 11.25 -12.73
CA GLU A 71 -17.88 9.93 -12.10
C GLU A 71 -16.76 8.94 -12.50
N ASP A 72 -16.27 9.03 -13.73
CA ASP A 72 -15.25 8.16 -14.32
C ASP A 72 -13.81 8.71 -14.18
N ALA A 73 -13.64 9.89 -13.55
CA ALA A 73 -12.32 10.46 -13.36
C ALA A 73 -11.41 9.58 -12.46
N PRO A 74 -10.08 9.60 -12.65
CA PRO A 74 -9.14 8.85 -11.80
C PRO A 74 -9.29 9.15 -10.31
N LEU A 75 -9.60 10.39 -9.94
CA LEU A 75 -9.92 10.80 -8.56
C LEU A 75 -11.31 11.42 -8.52
N LEU A 76 -12.18 10.87 -7.70
CA LEU A 76 -13.50 11.40 -7.40
C LEU A 76 -13.56 11.88 -5.95
N PHE A 77 -13.83 13.15 -5.73
CA PHE A 77 -14.02 13.72 -4.40
C PHE A 77 -15.52 13.96 -4.17
N ARG A 78 -16.06 13.31 -3.13
CA ARG A 78 -17.43 13.50 -2.66
C ARG A 78 -17.42 14.21 -1.33
N PRO A 79 -17.79 15.50 -1.29
CA PRO A 79 -17.83 16.28 -0.06
C PRO A 79 -18.77 15.63 0.97
N ARG A 80 -18.29 15.49 2.21
CA ARG A 80 -19.06 14.98 3.34
C ARG A 80 -19.02 15.99 4.48
N ALA A 81 -20.03 15.95 5.34
CA ALA A 81 -20.05 16.74 6.59
C ALA A 81 -19.18 16.07 7.68
N GLU A 82 -17.96 15.73 7.33
CA GLU A 82 -16.98 15.05 8.20
C GLU A 82 -15.75 15.94 8.38
N TRP A 83 -15.53 16.46 9.60
CA TRP A 83 -14.38 17.33 9.89
C TRP A 83 -13.03 16.73 9.45
N LEU A 84 -12.84 15.42 9.63
CA LEU A 84 -11.59 14.74 9.26
C LEU A 84 -11.30 14.83 7.75
N GLN A 85 -12.34 14.74 6.88
CA GLN A 85 -12.16 14.87 5.43
C GLN A 85 -11.57 16.23 5.04
N TRP A 86 -12.11 17.30 5.62
CA TRP A 86 -11.66 18.66 5.32
C TRP A 86 -10.29 18.97 5.89
N LEU A 87 -10.01 18.51 7.12
CA LEU A 87 -8.72 18.67 7.74
C LEU A 87 -7.64 17.87 6.97
N TRP A 88 -7.96 16.64 6.56
CA TRP A 88 -7.09 15.84 5.70
C TRP A 88 -6.81 16.56 4.37
N GLY A 89 -7.84 17.13 3.73
CA GLY A 89 -7.71 17.88 2.50
C GLY A 89 -6.81 19.12 2.65
N MET A 90 -6.92 19.88 3.74
CA MET A 90 -6.01 21.00 4.03
C MET A 90 -4.57 20.53 4.23
N CYS A 91 -4.35 19.44 4.96
CA CYS A 91 -3.04 18.85 5.12
C CYS A 91 -2.48 18.37 3.77
N PHE A 92 -3.30 17.77 2.92
CA PHE A 92 -2.92 17.35 1.57
C PHE A 92 -2.45 18.52 0.72
N LEU A 93 -3.18 19.64 0.73
CA LEU A 93 -2.77 20.86 0.00
C LEU A 93 -1.43 21.42 0.49
N ARG A 94 -1.16 21.34 1.81
CA ARG A 94 0.14 21.72 2.36
C ARG A 94 1.30 20.87 1.86
N GLU A 95 1.05 19.61 1.59
CA GLU A 95 2.05 18.68 1.03
C GLU A 95 2.30 18.90 -0.47
N CYS A 96 1.44 19.63 -1.19
CA CYS A 96 1.55 19.88 -2.63
C CYS A 96 2.63 20.91 -3.02
N THR A 97 3.66 21.13 -2.22
CA THR A 97 4.78 22.03 -2.54
C THR A 97 5.99 21.23 -3.06
N PRO A 98 6.85 21.82 -3.94
CA PRO A 98 7.99 21.08 -4.49
C PRO A 98 8.92 20.49 -3.43
N GLY A 99 9.23 21.25 -2.37
CA GLY A 99 10.10 20.80 -1.28
C GLY A 99 9.50 19.63 -0.48
N ARG A 100 8.20 19.71 -0.17
CA ARG A 100 7.49 18.61 0.53
C ARG A 100 7.39 17.37 -0.36
N THR A 101 7.05 17.55 -1.63
CA THR A 101 7.00 16.45 -2.61
C THR A 101 8.34 15.72 -2.70
N ALA A 102 9.45 16.46 -2.83
CA ALA A 102 10.79 15.86 -2.89
C ALA A 102 11.16 15.10 -1.61
N GLU A 103 10.84 15.67 -0.44
CA GLU A 103 11.07 14.98 0.84
C GLU A 103 10.22 13.72 0.98
N ASN A 104 8.95 13.79 0.61
CA ASN A 104 8.06 12.63 0.63
C ASN A 104 8.56 11.51 -0.32
N ILE A 105 9.07 11.86 -1.52
CA ILE A 105 9.70 10.89 -2.43
C ILE A 105 10.88 10.19 -1.74
N ARG A 106 11.78 10.94 -1.07
CA ARG A 106 12.93 10.32 -0.36
C ARG A 106 12.47 9.31 0.67
N GLN A 107 11.51 9.68 1.52
CA GLN A 107 10.98 8.79 2.56
C GLN A 107 10.32 7.55 1.95
N ILE A 108 9.53 7.73 0.89
CA ILE A 108 8.83 6.63 0.22
C ILE A 108 9.83 5.69 -0.47
N VAL A 109 10.81 6.21 -1.20
CA VAL A 109 11.85 5.40 -1.84
C VAL A 109 12.64 4.61 -0.80
N ALA A 110 13.10 5.25 0.28
CA ALA A 110 13.89 4.60 1.31
C ALA A 110 13.17 3.39 1.93
N ILE A 111 11.94 3.58 2.41
CA ILE A 111 11.19 2.48 3.03
C ILE A 111 10.73 1.43 2.02
N SER A 112 10.45 1.82 0.77
CA SER A 112 10.04 0.90 -0.29
C SER A 112 11.19 0.02 -0.74
N GLU A 113 12.39 0.58 -0.91
CA GLU A 113 13.61 -0.18 -1.27
C GLU A 113 14.01 -1.16 -0.16
N TYR A 114 14.01 -0.68 1.09
CA TYR A 114 14.22 -1.54 2.26
C TYR A 114 13.20 -2.69 2.31
N SER A 115 11.95 -2.39 1.99
CA SER A 115 10.88 -3.39 1.95
C SER A 115 11.03 -4.37 0.80
N ARG A 116 11.43 -3.92 -0.39
CA ARG A 116 11.69 -4.78 -1.56
C ARG A 116 12.77 -5.83 -1.25
N LEU A 117 13.88 -5.39 -0.66
CA LEU A 117 14.96 -6.29 -0.24
C LEU A 117 14.48 -7.27 0.85
N THR A 118 13.74 -6.76 1.84
CA THR A 118 13.14 -7.59 2.90
C THR A 118 12.18 -8.62 2.34
N LEU A 119 11.34 -8.25 1.37
CA LEU A 119 10.38 -9.16 0.73
C LEU A 119 11.10 -10.27 -0.05
N ARG A 120 12.19 -9.95 -0.76
CA ARG A 120 13.00 -10.95 -1.46
C ARG A 120 13.58 -11.98 -0.50
N SER A 121 14.24 -11.53 0.57
CA SER A 121 14.74 -12.43 1.62
C SER A 121 13.63 -13.26 2.24
N LEU A 122 12.46 -12.65 2.49
CA LEU A 122 11.32 -13.33 3.09
C LEU A 122 10.74 -14.40 2.15
N ARG A 123 10.68 -14.13 0.84
CA ARG A 123 10.28 -15.08 -0.20
C ARG A 123 11.24 -16.29 -0.26
N GLU A 124 12.54 -16.03 -0.26
CA GLU A 124 13.57 -17.07 -0.26
C GLU A 124 13.51 -17.94 0.98
N GLU A 125 13.36 -17.32 2.15
CA GLU A 125 13.28 -18.02 3.43
C GLU A 125 12.02 -18.89 3.55
N THR A 126 10.87 -18.37 3.12
CA THR A 126 9.56 -19.02 3.36
C THR A 126 9.12 -19.93 2.23
N GLY A 127 9.63 -19.72 1.02
CA GLY A 127 9.21 -20.44 -0.20
C GLY A 127 7.77 -20.17 -0.63
N ILE A 128 7.14 -19.09 -0.12
CA ILE A 128 5.75 -18.75 -0.44
C ILE A 128 5.60 -18.44 -1.93
N GLN A 129 4.66 -19.12 -2.58
CA GLN A 129 4.29 -18.88 -3.98
C GLN A 129 3.10 -17.90 -4.01
N TYR A 130 3.18 -16.87 -4.84
CA TYR A 130 2.17 -15.80 -4.93
C TYR A 130 2.05 -15.17 -6.31
N ASP A 131 2.19 -15.99 -7.36
CA ASP A 131 2.13 -15.55 -8.77
C ASP A 131 3.11 -14.37 -9.05
N ASN A 132 4.29 -14.36 -8.42
CA ASN A 132 5.23 -13.27 -8.56
C ASN A 132 5.92 -13.25 -9.93
N LEU A 133 6.08 -12.03 -10.47
CA LEU A 133 6.86 -11.75 -11.67
C LEU A 133 7.92 -10.70 -11.36
N SER A 134 9.20 -11.09 -11.46
CA SER A 134 10.37 -10.21 -11.33
C SER A 134 10.81 -9.75 -12.73
N LYS A 135 9.94 -9.05 -13.44
CA LYS A 135 10.16 -8.59 -14.83
C LYS A 135 10.07 -7.07 -14.97
N GLY A 136 10.24 -6.35 -13.88
CA GLY A 136 10.10 -4.91 -13.86
C GLY A 136 8.64 -4.43 -13.94
N ILE A 137 8.51 -3.10 -13.86
CA ILE A 137 7.24 -2.39 -14.08
C ILE A 137 7.48 -1.32 -15.15
N LEU A 138 6.54 -1.21 -16.09
CA LEU A 138 6.55 -0.25 -17.16
C LEU A 138 5.39 0.74 -17.00
N HIS A 139 5.73 2.01 -16.77
CA HIS A 139 4.80 3.13 -16.91
C HIS A 139 4.76 3.58 -18.36
N PHE A 140 3.59 3.72 -18.96
CA PHE A 140 3.47 4.26 -20.31
C PHE A 140 2.56 5.49 -20.32
N TYR A 141 2.87 6.42 -21.23
CA TYR A 141 2.21 7.71 -21.36
C TYR A 141 1.63 7.86 -22.76
N THR A 142 0.41 8.42 -22.80
CA THR A 142 -0.30 8.77 -24.05
C THR A 142 -0.49 10.28 -24.20
N ASP A 143 0.00 11.08 -23.26
CA ASP A 143 0.02 12.55 -23.30
C ASP A 143 1.45 13.05 -23.08
N GLN A 144 1.96 13.85 -24.02
CA GLN A 144 3.34 14.36 -23.98
C GLN A 144 3.61 15.22 -22.73
N LYS A 145 2.65 16.04 -22.30
CA LYS A 145 2.82 16.92 -21.13
C LYS A 145 2.90 16.09 -19.85
N GLU A 146 2.14 15.00 -19.76
CA GLU A 146 2.24 14.08 -18.61
C GLU A 146 3.59 13.39 -18.58
N PHE A 147 4.09 12.91 -19.73
CA PHE A 147 5.42 12.33 -19.85
C PHE A 147 6.51 13.31 -19.44
N ASP A 148 6.51 14.52 -20.02
CA ASP A 148 7.49 15.56 -19.68
C ASP A 148 7.46 15.92 -18.19
N SER A 149 6.27 15.95 -17.59
CA SER A 149 6.09 16.26 -16.16
C SER A 149 6.58 15.16 -15.21
N SER A 150 6.74 13.92 -15.68
CA SER A 150 7.23 12.79 -14.89
C SER A 150 8.77 12.79 -14.76
N LEU A 151 9.48 13.38 -15.74
CA LEU A 151 10.94 13.30 -15.84
C LEU A 151 11.71 13.82 -14.60
N PRO A 152 11.33 14.95 -13.95
CA PRO A 152 12.00 15.39 -12.74
C PRO A 152 11.87 14.41 -11.57
N ALA A 153 10.69 13.81 -11.39
CA ALA A 153 10.46 12.80 -10.35
C ALA A 153 11.24 11.51 -10.65
N ALA A 154 11.25 11.06 -11.91
CA ALA A 154 12.02 9.91 -12.34
C ALA A 154 13.53 10.13 -12.11
N LYS A 155 14.04 11.34 -12.41
CA LYS A 155 15.44 11.70 -12.12
C LYS A 155 15.74 11.64 -10.63
N LEU A 156 14.90 12.23 -9.79
CA LEU A 156 15.09 12.20 -8.34
C LEU A 156 15.09 10.76 -7.81
N MET A 157 14.21 9.89 -8.30
CA MET A 157 14.18 8.48 -7.91
C MET A 157 15.46 7.75 -8.30
N ARG A 158 16.02 8.01 -9.51
CA ARG A 158 17.33 7.46 -9.91
C ARG A 158 18.46 7.93 -8.98
N ASP A 159 18.49 9.22 -8.66
CA ASP A 159 19.47 9.80 -7.74
C ASP A 159 19.37 9.19 -6.32
N LEU A 160 18.22 8.62 -5.96
CA LEU A 160 17.97 7.89 -4.71
C LEU A 160 18.14 6.36 -4.81
N GLY A 161 18.61 5.84 -5.96
CA GLY A 161 18.89 4.43 -6.15
C GLY A 161 17.76 3.58 -6.76
N CYS A 162 16.61 4.17 -7.10
CA CYS A 162 15.55 3.49 -7.85
C CYS A 162 15.82 3.66 -9.37
N PRO A 163 16.16 2.59 -10.12
CA PRO A 163 16.56 2.69 -11.53
C PRO A 163 15.34 2.84 -12.45
N ARG A 164 14.67 3.98 -12.38
CA ARG A 164 13.53 4.33 -13.21
C ARG A 164 14.01 5.04 -14.48
N ASP A 165 14.15 4.30 -15.57
CA ASP A 165 14.68 4.75 -16.85
C ASP A 165 13.57 5.19 -17.80
N SER A 166 13.68 6.43 -18.31
CA SER A 166 12.76 6.93 -19.32
C SER A 166 13.15 6.38 -20.70
N ILE A 167 12.15 5.87 -21.43
CA ILE A 167 12.30 5.17 -22.71
C ILE A 167 11.32 5.74 -23.74
N ASP A 168 11.67 5.58 -25.02
CA ASP A 168 10.80 5.96 -26.11
C ASP A 168 9.65 4.96 -26.35
N ALA A 169 8.75 5.32 -27.22
CA ALA A 169 7.56 4.52 -27.49
C ALA A 169 7.84 3.20 -28.23
N ASP A 170 8.93 3.10 -29.00
CA ASP A 170 9.31 1.85 -29.66
C ASP A 170 9.87 0.87 -28.64
N GLU A 171 10.69 1.35 -27.69
CA GLU A 171 11.18 0.58 -26.58
C GLU A 171 10.05 0.10 -25.67
N VAL A 172 9.00 0.94 -25.42
CA VAL A 172 7.80 0.53 -24.67
C VAL A 172 7.18 -0.71 -25.29
N VAL A 173 6.92 -0.70 -26.61
CA VAL A 173 6.29 -1.83 -27.31
C VAL A 173 7.24 -3.03 -27.43
N ARG A 174 8.55 -2.79 -27.55
CA ARG A 174 9.55 -3.88 -27.57
C ARG A 174 9.55 -4.65 -26.24
N ARG A 175 9.41 -3.95 -25.10
CA ARG A 175 9.34 -4.56 -23.77
C ARG A 175 8.00 -5.21 -23.48
N GLU A 176 6.91 -4.58 -23.93
CA GLU A 176 5.54 -5.10 -23.79
C GLU A 176 4.82 -5.16 -25.13
N PRO A 177 4.96 -6.28 -25.85
CA PRO A 177 4.34 -6.43 -27.19
C PRO A 177 2.81 -6.36 -27.19
N ALA A 178 2.13 -6.63 -26.05
CA ALA A 178 0.68 -6.50 -25.96
C ALA A 178 0.18 -5.05 -26.16
N LEU A 179 1.08 -4.05 -26.05
CA LEU A 179 0.77 -2.64 -26.32
C LEU A 179 0.91 -2.24 -27.81
N ALA A 180 1.31 -3.17 -28.70
CA ALA A 180 1.52 -2.86 -30.12
C ALA A 180 0.28 -2.24 -30.79
N GLY A 181 -0.92 -2.67 -30.41
CA GLY A 181 -2.19 -2.16 -30.94
C GLY A 181 -2.46 -0.67 -30.66
N ILE A 182 -1.72 -0.08 -29.73
CA ILE A 182 -1.85 1.35 -29.38
C ILE A 182 -0.54 2.13 -29.55
N ARG A 183 0.48 1.55 -30.26
CA ARG A 183 1.80 2.16 -30.44
C ARG A 183 1.73 3.63 -30.85
N ASP A 184 0.87 3.97 -31.80
CA ASP A 184 0.73 5.33 -32.33
C ASP A 184 0.22 6.36 -31.30
N LYS A 185 -0.37 5.90 -30.21
CA LYS A 185 -0.84 6.75 -29.10
C LYS A 185 0.19 6.89 -27.99
N ILE A 186 1.22 6.04 -27.96
CA ILE A 186 2.24 6.06 -26.90
C ILE A 186 3.30 7.09 -27.27
N VAL A 187 3.59 8.00 -26.35
CA VAL A 187 4.61 9.04 -26.50
C VAL A 187 5.93 8.68 -25.81
N GLY A 188 5.92 7.76 -24.85
CA GLY A 188 7.08 7.27 -24.14
C GLY A 188 6.67 6.51 -22.89
N GLY A 189 7.65 6.09 -22.10
CA GLY A 189 7.45 5.35 -20.86
C GLY A 189 8.61 5.49 -19.89
N ASP A 190 8.41 4.98 -18.68
CA ASP A 190 9.46 4.77 -17.70
C ASP A 190 9.50 3.28 -17.32
N TYR A 191 10.66 2.67 -17.40
CA TYR A 191 10.83 1.26 -17.02
C TYR A 191 11.72 1.13 -15.80
N THR A 192 11.31 0.28 -14.85
CA THR A 192 12.08 -0.02 -13.65
C THR A 192 12.26 -1.52 -13.54
N GLU A 193 13.45 -1.99 -13.88
CA GLU A 193 13.78 -3.43 -13.94
C GLU A 193 13.68 -4.11 -12.57
N THR A 194 14.01 -3.39 -11.51
CA THR A 194 14.06 -3.95 -10.15
C THR A 194 12.69 -4.10 -9.49
N ASP A 195 11.66 -3.48 -10.03
CA ASP A 195 10.29 -3.62 -9.55
C ASP A 195 9.70 -4.99 -9.89
N GLU A 196 8.69 -5.40 -9.15
CA GLU A 196 8.09 -6.72 -9.25
C GLU A 196 6.56 -6.62 -9.19
N SER A 197 5.88 -7.72 -9.49
CA SER A 197 4.45 -7.87 -9.22
C SER A 197 4.16 -9.24 -8.62
N GLY A 198 3.01 -9.35 -7.93
CA GLY A 198 2.57 -10.61 -7.32
C GLY A 198 1.28 -10.44 -6.53
N ASP A 199 0.63 -11.55 -6.24
CA ASP A 199 -0.64 -11.56 -5.51
C ASP A 199 -0.41 -11.41 -4.00
N VAL A 200 -0.64 -10.19 -3.49
CA VAL A 200 -0.48 -9.87 -2.06
C VAL A 200 -1.42 -10.71 -1.17
N TYR A 201 -2.58 -11.11 -1.68
CA TYR A 201 -3.49 -11.96 -0.91
C TYR A 201 -2.87 -13.34 -0.66
N GLN A 202 -2.38 -13.99 -1.73
CA GLN A 202 -1.70 -15.28 -1.62
C GLN A 202 -0.47 -15.18 -0.72
N PHE A 203 0.35 -14.14 -0.91
CA PHE A 203 1.54 -13.93 -0.08
C PHE A 203 1.19 -13.76 1.39
N THR A 204 0.21 -12.89 1.71
CA THR A 204 -0.16 -12.60 3.10
C THR A 204 -0.77 -13.81 3.79
N MET A 205 -1.60 -14.59 3.09
CA MET A 205 -2.15 -15.85 3.60
C MET A 205 -1.04 -16.86 3.89
N GLY A 206 -0.14 -17.08 2.93
CA GLY A 206 1.00 -17.98 3.11
C GLY A 206 1.92 -17.54 4.26
N LEU A 207 2.12 -16.23 4.43
CA LEU A 207 2.91 -15.70 5.54
C LEU A 207 2.19 -15.87 6.89
N ALA A 208 0.86 -15.72 6.93
CA ALA A 208 0.07 -15.98 8.13
C ALA A 208 0.15 -17.46 8.54
N ASP A 209 0.07 -18.38 7.59
CA ASP A 209 0.21 -19.83 7.84
C ASP A 209 1.61 -20.15 8.39
N LYS A 210 2.67 -19.59 7.80
CA LYS A 210 4.06 -19.75 8.30
C LYS A 210 4.22 -19.16 9.69
N ALA A 211 3.64 -17.98 9.96
CA ALA A 211 3.68 -17.34 11.26
C ALA A 211 2.92 -18.16 12.32
N ALA A 212 1.76 -18.71 11.97
CA ALA A 212 1.00 -19.60 12.85
C ALA A 212 1.78 -20.89 13.17
N ALA A 213 2.41 -21.50 12.17
CA ALA A 213 3.28 -22.67 12.36
C ALA A 213 4.50 -22.34 13.26
N ALA A 214 5.00 -21.10 13.22
CA ALA A 214 6.05 -20.63 14.12
C ALA A 214 5.53 -20.25 15.53
N GLY A 215 4.21 -20.34 15.79
CA GLY A 215 3.58 -20.09 17.08
C GLY A 215 3.03 -18.68 17.28
N VAL A 216 2.73 -17.94 16.21
CA VAL A 216 1.88 -16.74 16.27
C VAL A 216 0.42 -17.18 16.41
N GLN A 217 -0.31 -16.56 17.34
CA GLN A 217 -1.72 -16.85 17.57
C GLN A 217 -2.59 -15.87 16.76
N PHE A 218 -3.40 -16.36 15.82
CA PHE A 218 -4.37 -15.55 15.08
C PHE A 218 -5.76 -15.69 15.69
N GLN A 219 -6.39 -14.57 16.03
CA GLN A 219 -7.78 -14.49 16.49
C GLN A 219 -8.60 -13.76 15.42
N PHE A 220 -9.12 -14.54 14.49
CA PHE A 220 -10.04 -14.09 13.45
C PHE A 220 -11.48 -13.96 13.96
N ASN A 221 -12.37 -13.34 13.17
CA ASN A 221 -13.74 -13.00 13.56
C ASN A 221 -13.81 -12.27 14.89
N THR A 222 -12.78 -11.46 15.19
CA THR A 222 -12.63 -10.79 16.49
C THR A 222 -12.47 -9.29 16.26
N THR A 223 -13.47 -8.54 16.69
CA THR A 223 -13.51 -7.08 16.51
C THR A 223 -12.84 -6.37 17.66
N VAL A 224 -11.86 -5.53 17.36
CA VAL A 224 -11.26 -4.59 18.31
C VAL A 224 -12.19 -3.40 18.50
N THR A 225 -12.61 -3.11 19.71
CA THR A 225 -13.55 -2.03 20.02
C THR A 225 -12.86 -0.85 20.69
N ARG A 226 -11.92 -1.09 21.60
CA ARG A 226 -11.32 -0.04 22.42
C ARG A 226 -9.94 -0.43 22.97
N LEU A 227 -9.09 0.58 23.15
CA LEU A 227 -7.85 0.47 23.92
C LEU A 227 -8.03 1.18 25.27
N PHE A 228 -7.68 0.51 26.36
CA PHE A 228 -7.65 1.11 27.69
C PHE A 228 -6.26 1.66 27.98
N SER A 229 -6.18 2.84 28.55
CA SER A 229 -4.91 3.46 28.93
C SER A 229 -4.95 4.00 30.35
N GLU A 230 -3.79 3.97 31.02
CA GLU A 230 -3.57 4.57 32.32
C GLU A 230 -2.38 5.52 32.27
N GLY A 231 -2.32 6.44 33.22
CA GLY A 231 -1.27 7.47 33.28
C GLY A 231 -1.52 8.62 32.30
N THR A 232 -0.65 9.62 32.37
CA THR A 232 -0.70 10.82 31.52
C THR A 232 0.69 11.20 31.02
N GLY A 233 0.78 11.90 29.90
CA GLY A 233 2.06 12.34 29.33
C GLY A 233 3.00 11.16 29.06
N ALA A 234 4.24 11.24 29.52
CA ALA A 234 5.27 10.22 29.30
C ALA A 234 5.01 8.89 30.05
N SER A 235 4.19 8.90 31.11
CA SER A 235 3.80 7.71 31.85
C SER A 235 2.58 6.98 31.27
N ALA A 236 1.96 7.53 30.23
CA ALA A 236 0.81 6.90 29.58
C ALA A 236 1.17 5.53 29.02
N LYS A 237 0.36 4.52 29.33
CA LYS A 237 0.54 3.13 28.92
C LYS A 237 -0.81 2.49 28.57
N ILE A 238 -0.86 1.67 27.54
CA ILE A 238 -2.02 0.80 27.27
C ILE A 238 -2.01 -0.36 28.26
N THR A 239 -3.12 -0.54 28.94
CA THR A 239 -3.31 -1.63 29.91
C THR A 239 -4.04 -2.83 29.33
N GLY A 240 -4.81 -2.63 28.25
CA GLY A 240 -5.50 -3.71 27.57
C GLY A 240 -6.21 -3.26 26.30
N VAL A 241 -6.63 -4.23 25.50
CA VAL A 241 -7.50 -4.06 24.35
C VAL A 241 -8.81 -4.80 24.57
N GLU A 242 -9.93 -4.10 24.43
CA GLU A 242 -11.25 -4.70 24.42
C GLU A 242 -11.56 -5.27 23.05
N ILE A 243 -12.06 -6.49 23.04
CA ILE A 243 -12.47 -7.21 21.84
C ILE A 243 -13.88 -7.77 21.99
N ILE A 244 -14.55 -7.98 20.86
CA ILE A 244 -15.74 -8.82 20.73
C ILE A 244 -15.32 -10.06 19.94
N ASP A 245 -15.37 -11.24 20.58
CA ASP A 245 -14.99 -12.50 19.93
C ASP A 245 -16.07 -13.02 18.95
N ALA A 246 -15.76 -14.09 18.24
CA ALA A 246 -16.65 -14.72 17.25
C ALA A 246 -18.00 -15.18 17.84
N THR A 247 -18.12 -15.27 19.16
CA THR A 247 -19.36 -15.63 19.87
C THR A 247 -20.13 -14.41 20.40
N GLY A 248 -19.64 -13.19 20.09
CA GLY A 248 -20.24 -11.94 20.54
C GLY A 248 -19.87 -11.55 22.00
N ARG A 249 -18.95 -12.28 22.63
CA ARG A 249 -18.56 -11.98 24.03
C ARG A 249 -17.47 -10.91 24.07
N HIS A 250 -17.64 -9.98 24.98
CA HIS A 250 -16.63 -8.97 25.30
C HIS A 250 -15.53 -9.57 26.17
N LYS A 251 -14.27 -9.29 25.81
CA LYS A 251 -13.08 -9.69 26.54
C LYS A 251 -12.05 -8.57 26.52
N THR A 252 -11.23 -8.50 27.56
CA THR A 252 -10.06 -7.64 27.58
C THR A 252 -8.80 -8.51 27.50
N LEU A 253 -7.95 -8.22 26.53
CA LEU A 253 -6.65 -8.87 26.40
C LEU A 253 -5.54 -7.92 26.86
N HIS A 254 -4.54 -8.48 27.54
CA HIS A 254 -3.39 -7.76 28.08
C HIS A 254 -2.10 -8.19 27.37
N ALA A 255 -1.21 -7.24 27.16
CA ALA A 255 0.10 -7.46 26.56
C ALA A 255 1.10 -6.39 27.02
N ASP A 256 2.39 -6.64 26.78
CA ASP A 256 3.46 -5.69 27.05
C ASP A 256 3.50 -4.56 26.01
N ALA A 257 3.16 -4.87 24.75
CA ALA A 257 3.15 -3.92 23.64
C ALA A 257 1.98 -4.17 22.67
N PHE A 258 1.54 -3.11 21.99
CA PHE A 258 0.43 -3.12 21.02
C PHE A 258 0.86 -2.46 19.73
N VAL A 259 0.60 -3.11 18.59
CA VAL A 259 0.87 -2.58 17.24
C VAL A 259 -0.46 -2.31 16.52
N VAL A 260 -0.69 -1.07 16.10
CA VAL A 260 -1.87 -0.70 15.31
C VAL A 260 -1.54 -0.80 13.83
N ALA A 261 -2.08 -1.83 13.17
CA ALA A 261 -1.92 -2.12 11.74
C ALA A 261 -3.29 -2.23 11.00
N MET A 262 -4.29 -1.43 11.45
CA MET A 262 -5.69 -1.52 11.02
C MET A 262 -6.01 -0.68 9.77
N GLY A 263 -5.00 -0.24 9.02
CA GLY A 263 -5.19 0.54 7.81
C GLY A 263 -6.06 1.78 8.03
N SER A 264 -7.10 1.97 7.24
CA SER A 264 -8.02 3.12 7.34
C SER A 264 -8.78 3.21 8.66
N HIS A 265 -8.91 2.10 9.40
CA HIS A 265 -9.60 2.07 10.69
C HIS A 265 -8.71 2.46 11.89
N SER A 266 -7.41 2.67 11.67
CA SER A 266 -6.45 3.03 12.75
C SER A 266 -6.83 4.34 13.43
N GLN A 267 -7.27 5.35 12.66
CA GLN A 267 -7.64 6.67 13.21
C GLN A 267 -8.83 6.58 14.17
N SER A 268 -9.86 5.80 13.86
CA SER A 268 -11.04 5.67 14.71
C SER A 268 -10.72 5.02 16.06
N LEU A 269 -9.85 4.01 16.07
CA LEU A 269 -9.40 3.35 17.29
C LEU A 269 -8.56 4.28 18.18
N LEU A 270 -7.73 5.14 17.58
CA LEU A 270 -6.76 5.96 18.31
C LEU A 270 -7.31 7.32 18.76
N LYS A 271 -8.36 7.81 18.10
CA LYS A 271 -8.99 9.10 18.42
C LYS A 271 -9.44 9.24 19.90
N PRO A 272 -10.07 8.23 20.54
CA PRO A 272 -10.46 8.32 21.96
C PRO A 272 -9.27 8.48 22.91
N LEU A 273 -8.07 8.01 22.50
CA LEU A 273 -6.81 8.21 23.25
C LEU A 273 -6.19 9.60 23.00
N GLY A 274 -6.85 10.45 22.20
CA GLY A 274 -6.33 11.76 21.79
C GLY A 274 -5.16 11.67 20.79
N ILE A 275 -4.89 10.51 20.17
CA ILE A 275 -3.92 10.36 19.08
C ILE A 275 -4.65 10.61 17.77
N SER A 276 -4.29 11.70 17.09
CA SER A 276 -4.86 12.06 15.80
C SER A 276 -3.89 11.72 14.68
N LEU A 277 -4.24 10.68 13.90
CA LEU A 277 -3.54 10.36 12.66
C LEU A 277 -4.30 10.98 11.48
N MET A 278 -3.60 11.62 10.57
CA MET A 278 -4.20 12.12 9.34
C MET A 278 -4.33 10.99 8.31
N ILE A 279 -5.18 10.00 8.61
CA ILE A 279 -5.51 8.89 7.71
C ILE A 279 -6.96 9.04 7.27
N TYR A 280 -7.18 9.13 5.96
CA TYR A 280 -8.52 9.13 5.38
C TYR A 280 -8.67 7.98 4.38
N PRO A 281 -9.82 7.28 4.34
CA PRO A 281 -10.03 6.17 3.42
C PRO A 281 -10.15 6.67 1.97
N GLY A 282 -9.29 6.14 1.10
CA GLY A 282 -9.40 6.28 -0.35
C GLY A 282 -9.94 5.00 -0.96
N LYS A 283 -11.21 4.99 -1.37
CA LYS A 283 -11.82 3.82 -1.98
C LYS A 283 -11.24 3.59 -3.35
N GLY A 284 -10.57 2.46 -3.52
CA GLY A 284 -10.03 1.99 -4.80
C GLY A 284 -10.85 0.85 -5.37
N TYR A 285 -10.74 0.68 -6.68
CA TYR A 285 -11.44 -0.36 -7.42
C TYR A 285 -10.46 -1.29 -8.10
N SER A 286 -10.82 -2.55 -8.24
CA SER A 286 -10.13 -3.49 -9.11
C SER A 286 -11.09 -4.38 -9.86
N ALA A 287 -10.65 -4.82 -11.03
CA ALA A 287 -11.30 -5.85 -11.83
C ALA A 287 -10.30 -6.97 -12.10
N THR A 288 -10.75 -8.21 -11.99
CA THR A 288 -9.96 -9.39 -12.28
C THR A 288 -10.61 -10.14 -13.41
N TYR A 289 -9.85 -10.44 -14.45
CA TYR A 289 -10.30 -11.15 -15.64
C TYR A 289 -9.56 -12.47 -15.76
N GLN A 290 -10.25 -13.50 -16.26
CA GLN A 290 -9.60 -14.73 -16.68
C GLN A 290 -8.87 -14.48 -18.01
N ILE A 291 -7.58 -14.79 -18.08
CA ILE A 291 -6.82 -14.74 -19.34
C ILE A 291 -7.26 -15.93 -20.20
N THR A 292 -7.76 -15.63 -21.40
CA THR A 292 -8.19 -16.62 -22.39
C THR A 292 -7.18 -16.79 -23.51
N ASN A 293 -6.37 -15.76 -23.77
CA ASN A 293 -5.28 -15.79 -24.74
C ASN A 293 -3.99 -15.27 -24.10
N PRO A 294 -3.13 -16.18 -23.60
CA PRO A 294 -1.90 -15.80 -22.89
C PRO A 294 -0.90 -14.99 -23.73
N ASP A 295 -0.90 -15.16 -25.05
CA ASP A 295 0.04 -14.48 -25.97
C ASP A 295 -0.37 -13.03 -26.25
N GLN A 296 -1.63 -12.68 -26.00
CA GLN A 296 -2.17 -11.33 -26.13
C GLN A 296 -2.25 -10.59 -24.79
N ALA A 297 -1.92 -11.27 -23.70
CA ALA A 297 -1.92 -10.68 -22.35
C ALA A 297 -0.55 -10.10 -22.02
N PRO A 298 -0.51 -9.02 -21.23
CA PRO A 298 0.76 -8.43 -20.79
C PRO A 298 1.70 -9.45 -20.15
N VAL A 299 3.02 -9.32 -20.44
CA VAL A 299 4.07 -10.16 -19.86
C VAL A 299 4.83 -9.48 -18.73
N ILE A 300 4.71 -8.14 -18.62
CA ILE A 300 5.23 -7.33 -17.51
C ILE A 300 4.09 -6.59 -16.84
N SER A 301 4.30 -6.09 -15.62
CA SER A 301 3.29 -5.25 -14.97
C SER A 301 3.36 -3.83 -15.52
N LEU A 302 2.18 -3.23 -15.76
CA LEU A 302 2.03 -1.94 -16.42
C LEU A 302 1.36 -0.91 -15.53
N THR A 303 1.72 0.36 -15.72
CA THR A 303 0.98 1.51 -15.22
C THR A 303 0.56 2.40 -16.39
N ASP A 304 -0.75 2.53 -16.60
CA ASP A 304 -1.35 3.51 -17.50
C ASP A 304 -1.49 4.83 -16.76
N ASP A 305 -0.54 5.73 -16.94
CA ASP A 305 -0.48 6.97 -16.18
C ASP A 305 -1.62 7.95 -16.50
N GLY A 306 -2.13 7.94 -17.73
CA GLY A 306 -3.26 8.78 -18.13
C GLY A 306 -4.56 8.41 -17.42
N TYR A 307 -4.79 7.13 -17.20
CA TYR A 307 -5.99 6.60 -16.56
C TYR A 307 -5.78 6.25 -15.08
N LYS A 308 -4.53 6.34 -14.58
CA LYS A 308 -4.14 5.92 -13.22
C LYS A 308 -4.57 4.49 -12.90
N LEU A 309 -4.34 3.60 -13.85
CA LEU A 309 -4.61 2.16 -13.75
C LEU A 309 -3.28 1.40 -13.71
N VAL A 310 -3.23 0.39 -12.86
CA VAL A 310 -2.15 -0.59 -12.83
C VAL A 310 -2.68 -1.93 -13.33
N VAL A 311 -1.88 -2.63 -14.12
CA VAL A 311 -2.22 -3.91 -14.75
C VAL A 311 -1.17 -4.92 -14.34
N SER A 312 -1.57 -6.02 -13.71
CA SER A 312 -0.67 -7.09 -13.30
C SER A 312 -1.21 -8.45 -13.71
N ARG A 313 -0.35 -9.26 -14.32
CA ARG A 313 -0.64 -10.66 -14.58
C ARG A 313 -0.33 -11.48 -13.34
N LEU A 314 -1.32 -12.19 -12.82
CA LEU A 314 -1.25 -13.04 -11.64
C LEU A 314 -1.61 -14.48 -12.05
N GLY A 315 -0.60 -15.25 -12.45
CA GLY A 315 -0.80 -16.57 -13.04
C GLY A 315 -1.61 -16.47 -14.35
N ASN A 316 -2.80 -17.05 -14.37
CA ASN A 316 -3.74 -17.02 -15.49
C ASN A 316 -4.83 -15.93 -15.37
N ARG A 317 -4.65 -14.98 -14.46
CA ARG A 317 -5.58 -13.86 -14.22
C ARG A 317 -4.89 -12.54 -14.57
N LEU A 318 -5.66 -11.61 -15.15
CA LEU A 318 -5.25 -10.23 -15.32
C LEU A 318 -5.97 -9.38 -14.28
N ARG A 319 -5.22 -8.75 -13.38
CA ARG A 319 -5.72 -7.82 -12.38
C ARG A 319 -5.49 -6.40 -12.85
N VAL A 320 -6.57 -5.63 -12.95
CA VAL A 320 -6.49 -4.19 -13.23
C VAL A 320 -7.06 -3.44 -12.04
N ALA A 321 -6.28 -2.54 -11.47
CA ALA A 321 -6.70 -1.76 -10.31
C ALA A 321 -6.33 -0.30 -10.48
N GLY A 322 -7.13 0.58 -9.91
CA GLY A 322 -6.84 2.00 -9.97
C GLY A 322 -7.97 2.82 -9.42
N THR A 323 -8.02 4.03 -9.90
CA THR A 323 -8.96 5.08 -9.50
C THR A 323 -9.05 5.26 -7.97
N CYS A 324 -9.54 6.39 -7.53
CA CYS A 324 -9.74 6.65 -6.10
C CYS A 324 -11.00 7.47 -5.89
N GLU A 325 -11.75 7.12 -4.88
CA GLU A 325 -12.91 7.88 -4.43
C GLU A 325 -12.73 8.28 -2.97
N ILE A 326 -12.74 9.57 -2.70
CA ILE A 326 -12.69 10.14 -1.36
C ILE A 326 -14.14 10.33 -0.88
N ASN A 327 -14.68 9.30 -0.24
CA ASN A 327 -16.12 9.22 0.13
C ASN A 327 -16.36 8.50 1.47
N GLY A 328 -15.45 8.65 2.44
CA GLY A 328 -15.58 7.97 3.74
C GLY A 328 -15.44 6.45 3.63
N TYR A 329 -16.11 5.72 4.50
CA TYR A 329 -15.90 4.28 4.70
C TYR A 329 -16.84 3.37 3.89
N GLY A 330 -17.68 3.91 3.02
CA GLY A 330 -18.59 3.11 2.17
C GLY A 330 -17.80 2.20 1.22
N ARG A 331 -18.27 0.96 1.06
CA ARG A 331 -17.60 -0.09 0.25
C ARG A 331 -18.46 -0.57 -0.92
N GLU A 332 -19.56 0.09 -1.19
CA GLU A 332 -20.43 -0.23 -2.32
C GLU A 332 -19.67 0.00 -3.63
N LEU A 333 -19.83 -0.93 -4.56
CA LEU A 333 -19.27 -0.81 -5.91
C LEU A 333 -20.01 0.29 -6.69
N ASN A 334 -19.26 1.18 -7.30
CA ASN A 334 -19.79 2.12 -8.30
C ASN A 334 -19.63 1.49 -9.69
N THR A 335 -20.74 1.11 -10.29
CA THR A 335 -20.79 0.40 -11.58
C THR A 335 -20.10 1.18 -12.70
N ALA A 336 -20.31 2.49 -12.79
CA ALA A 336 -19.67 3.32 -13.81
C ALA A 336 -18.14 3.27 -13.74
N ARG A 337 -17.57 3.22 -12.52
CA ARG A 337 -16.11 3.11 -12.32
C ARG A 337 -15.60 1.71 -12.67
N CYS A 338 -16.34 0.67 -12.31
CA CYS A 338 -16.02 -0.70 -12.68
C CYS A 338 -16.00 -0.89 -14.20
N GLU A 339 -17.05 -0.39 -14.88
CA GLU A 339 -17.16 -0.43 -16.34
C GLU A 339 -16.07 0.39 -17.03
N ALA A 340 -15.67 1.54 -16.47
CA ALA A 340 -14.58 2.34 -17.01
C ALA A 340 -13.25 1.58 -17.00
N ILE A 341 -12.97 0.82 -15.93
CA ILE A 341 -11.78 -0.06 -15.86
C ILE A 341 -11.87 -1.13 -16.95
N THR A 342 -13.00 -1.80 -17.09
CA THR A 342 -13.18 -2.86 -18.10
C THR A 342 -13.07 -2.32 -19.52
N ARG A 343 -13.70 -1.18 -19.81
CA ARG A 343 -13.61 -0.52 -21.11
C ARG A 343 -12.16 -0.21 -21.48
N ARG A 344 -11.41 0.42 -20.56
CA ARG A 344 -10.00 0.74 -20.79
C ARG A 344 -9.14 -0.50 -20.96
N THR A 345 -9.36 -1.54 -20.18
CA THR A 345 -8.61 -2.79 -20.28
C THR A 345 -8.86 -3.47 -21.64
N ARG A 346 -10.12 -3.50 -22.11
CA ARG A 346 -10.49 -4.05 -23.41
C ARG A 346 -9.89 -3.24 -24.58
N GLU A 347 -9.79 -1.91 -24.43
CA GLU A 347 -9.12 -1.05 -25.43
C GLU A 347 -7.62 -1.38 -25.56
N LEU A 348 -6.95 -1.64 -24.41
CA LEU A 348 -5.53 -1.95 -24.39
C LEU A 348 -5.25 -3.38 -24.89
N PHE A 349 -6.06 -4.35 -24.47
CA PHE A 349 -5.82 -5.79 -24.69
C PHE A 349 -7.08 -6.50 -25.19
N PRO A 350 -7.59 -6.18 -26.40
CA PRO A 350 -8.94 -6.59 -26.85
C PRO A 350 -9.17 -8.10 -26.90
N HIS A 351 -8.10 -8.90 -27.01
CA HIS A 351 -8.17 -10.35 -27.21
C HIS A 351 -7.52 -11.16 -26.08
N ALA A 352 -7.14 -10.53 -24.96
CA ALA A 352 -6.38 -11.18 -23.89
C ALA A 352 -7.25 -11.98 -22.92
N CYS A 353 -8.45 -11.50 -22.61
CA CYS A 353 -9.22 -11.95 -21.46
C CYS A 353 -10.72 -12.13 -21.76
N ASP A 354 -11.39 -12.88 -20.88
CA ASP A 354 -12.85 -12.86 -20.75
C ASP A 354 -13.28 -11.57 -20.05
N TYR A 355 -13.82 -10.63 -20.79
CA TYR A 355 -14.30 -9.33 -20.30
C TYR A 355 -15.79 -9.31 -19.95
N ASP A 356 -16.50 -10.39 -20.21
CA ASP A 356 -17.93 -10.48 -19.95
C ASP A 356 -18.23 -10.98 -18.54
N ASN A 357 -17.24 -11.62 -17.90
CA ASN A 357 -17.32 -12.14 -16.54
C ASN A 357 -16.24 -11.54 -15.59
N PRO A 358 -16.17 -10.21 -15.42
CA PRO A 358 -15.19 -9.58 -14.55
C PRO A 358 -15.54 -9.80 -13.08
N VAL A 359 -14.53 -10.05 -12.25
CA VAL A 359 -14.69 -10.03 -10.79
C VAL A 359 -14.28 -8.66 -10.27
N TYR A 360 -15.25 -7.82 -9.91
CA TYR A 360 -15.00 -6.50 -9.35
C TYR A 360 -14.83 -6.56 -7.83
N TRP A 361 -13.97 -5.69 -7.35
CA TRP A 361 -13.72 -5.53 -5.92
C TRP A 361 -13.40 -4.08 -5.57
N THR A 362 -13.62 -3.71 -4.31
CA THR A 362 -13.27 -2.41 -3.76
C THR A 362 -12.66 -2.53 -2.37
N GLY A 363 -11.70 -1.64 -2.06
CA GLY A 363 -11.05 -1.56 -0.77
C GLY A 363 -10.65 -0.15 -0.39
N LEU A 364 -10.42 0.07 0.89
CA LEU A 364 -10.13 1.37 1.47
C LEU A 364 -8.62 1.54 1.69
N ARG A 365 -7.96 2.30 0.82
CA ARG A 365 -6.55 2.66 1.00
C ARG A 365 -6.40 3.62 2.18
N PRO A 366 -5.49 3.37 3.13
CA PRO A 366 -5.27 4.26 4.26
C PRO A 366 -4.40 5.46 3.85
N LEU A 367 -5.00 6.48 3.26
CA LEU A 367 -4.27 7.61 2.68
C LEU A 367 -3.83 8.59 3.77
N THR A 368 -2.53 8.82 3.88
CA THR A 368 -1.96 9.99 4.57
C THR A 368 -1.81 11.14 3.58
N PRO A 369 -1.80 12.42 4.02
CA PRO A 369 -1.63 13.55 3.12
C PRO A 369 -0.31 13.53 2.34
N SER A 370 0.77 13.06 2.97
CA SER A 370 2.12 12.97 2.40
C SER A 370 2.38 11.69 1.60
N ASN A 371 1.49 10.69 1.67
CA ASN A 371 1.71 9.29 1.26
C ASN A 371 2.80 8.55 2.08
N VAL A 372 3.45 9.19 3.05
CA VAL A 372 4.39 8.57 3.98
C VAL A 372 3.62 7.89 5.11
N PRO A 373 3.89 6.60 5.40
CA PRO A 373 3.19 5.87 6.47
C PRO A 373 3.66 6.29 7.88
N TYR A 374 2.81 6.03 8.86
CA TYR A 374 3.18 6.11 10.28
C TYR A 374 3.78 4.77 10.71
N ILE A 375 5.10 4.73 10.91
CA ILE A 375 5.84 3.57 11.39
C ILE A 375 6.65 4.02 12.61
N GLY A 376 6.46 3.41 13.77
CA GLY A 376 7.24 3.77 14.95
C GLY A 376 6.43 3.85 16.25
N LYS A 377 6.89 4.72 17.17
CA LYS A 377 6.33 4.89 18.50
C LYS A 377 5.21 5.93 18.51
N SER A 378 4.14 5.66 19.23
CA SER A 378 3.19 6.71 19.58
C SER A 378 3.67 7.49 20.82
N ARG A 379 2.89 8.49 21.24
CA ARG A 379 3.13 9.18 22.53
C ARG A 379 2.84 8.31 23.76
N ILE A 380 2.18 7.15 23.57
CA ILE A 380 1.91 6.17 24.64
C ILE A 380 3.00 5.11 24.59
N SER A 381 3.69 4.87 25.67
CA SER A 381 5.00 4.20 25.75
C SER A 381 5.04 2.80 25.13
N ASN A 382 3.95 2.03 25.17
CA ASN A 382 3.85 0.66 24.67
C ASN A 382 2.87 0.51 23.48
N LEU A 383 2.51 1.62 22.84
CA LEU A 383 1.64 1.64 21.67
C LEU A 383 2.44 2.07 20.45
N PHE A 384 2.50 1.19 19.48
CA PHE A 384 3.26 1.36 18.23
C PHE A 384 2.33 1.46 17.03
N LEU A 385 2.77 2.20 16.02
CA LEU A 385 2.03 2.46 14.79
C LEU A 385 2.72 1.79 13.62
N ASN A 386 1.97 1.07 12.79
CA ASN A 386 2.41 0.58 11.50
C ASN A 386 1.24 0.64 10.52
N THR A 387 0.92 1.83 10.02
CA THR A 387 -0.32 2.11 9.30
C THR A 387 -0.18 3.33 8.38
N GLY A 388 -1.17 3.57 7.52
CA GLY A 388 -1.17 4.75 6.66
C GLY A 388 -0.36 4.58 5.36
N HIS A 389 -0.14 3.36 4.89
CA HIS A 389 0.69 3.04 3.72
C HIS A 389 0.05 3.43 2.36
N GLY A 390 -1.11 4.04 2.35
CA GLY A 390 -1.75 4.56 1.16
C GLY A 390 -1.92 3.53 0.05
N THR A 391 -1.42 3.85 -1.13
CA THR A 391 -1.44 2.99 -2.32
C THR A 391 -0.30 1.97 -2.36
N LEU A 392 0.74 2.15 -1.52
CA LEU A 392 1.98 1.38 -1.57
C LEU A 392 2.11 0.36 -0.43
N GLY A 393 1.00 -0.04 0.19
CA GLY A 393 1.00 -1.00 1.30
C GLY A 393 1.60 -2.35 0.96
N TRP A 394 1.48 -2.83 -0.28
CA TRP A 394 2.15 -4.03 -0.74
C TRP A 394 3.67 -3.81 -0.88
N THR A 395 4.06 -2.72 -1.52
CA THR A 395 5.46 -2.33 -1.70
C THR A 395 6.20 -2.17 -0.37
N MET A 396 5.58 -1.54 0.63
CA MET A 396 6.22 -1.18 1.91
C MET A 396 6.00 -2.23 3.01
N GLY A 397 5.07 -3.17 2.85
CA GLY A 397 4.53 -3.98 3.94
C GLY A 397 5.56 -4.87 4.65
N ALA A 398 6.45 -5.53 3.90
CA ALA A 398 7.48 -6.40 4.48
C ALA A 398 8.51 -5.59 5.27
N GLY A 399 9.03 -4.50 4.69
CA GLY A 399 10.02 -3.63 5.34
C GLY A 399 9.47 -2.90 6.55
N SER A 400 8.25 -2.37 6.48
CA SER A 400 7.62 -1.73 7.64
C SER A 400 7.34 -2.73 8.76
N GLY A 401 7.00 -3.98 8.42
CA GLY A 401 6.85 -5.06 9.40
C GLY A 401 8.16 -5.41 10.09
N ARG A 402 9.28 -5.46 9.36
CA ARG A 402 10.62 -5.66 9.94
C ARG A 402 11.02 -4.48 10.81
N ALA A 403 10.87 -3.26 10.30
CA ALA A 403 11.25 -2.05 11.02
C ALA A 403 10.49 -1.89 12.36
N ILE A 404 9.18 -2.17 12.38
CA ILE A 404 8.43 -2.07 13.63
C ILE A 404 8.82 -3.15 14.66
N ALA A 405 9.18 -4.34 14.18
CA ALA A 405 9.70 -5.40 15.05
C ALA A 405 11.06 -4.99 15.65
N ASP A 406 11.97 -4.43 14.85
CA ASP A 406 13.26 -3.91 15.32
C ASP A 406 13.05 -2.83 16.40
N ILE A 407 12.18 -1.86 16.15
CA ILE A 407 11.87 -0.76 17.10
C ILE A 407 11.32 -1.31 18.43
N ILE A 408 10.41 -2.29 18.40
CA ILE A 408 9.82 -2.91 19.59
C ILE A 408 10.88 -3.70 20.38
N SER A 409 11.84 -4.32 19.69
CA SER A 409 12.95 -5.06 20.29
C SER A 409 14.10 -4.16 20.76
N GLY A 410 13.97 -2.83 20.62
CA GLY A 410 15.01 -1.88 21.02
C GLY A 410 16.17 -1.76 20.02
N LEU A 411 16.01 -2.32 18.81
CA LEU A 411 16.95 -2.22 17.72
C LEU A 411 16.63 -0.98 16.86
N GLN A 412 17.63 -0.50 16.12
CA GLN A 412 17.44 0.55 15.12
C GLN A 412 17.29 -0.09 13.74
N PRO A 413 16.18 0.19 13.00
CA PRO A 413 16.06 -0.27 11.63
C PRO A 413 17.16 0.30 10.74
N ASP A 414 17.71 -0.53 9.86
CA ASP A 414 18.78 -0.15 8.92
C ASP A 414 18.21 0.50 7.65
N VAL A 415 17.56 1.63 7.83
CA VAL A 415 16.98 2.43 6.74
C VAL A 415 16.90 3.90 7.15
N ASP A 416 17.23 4.79 6.22
CA ASP A 416 17.12 6.24 6.40
C ASP A 416 15.66 6.70 6.20
N PHE A 417 14.85 6.48 7.24
CA PHE A 417 13.43 6.81 7.28
C PHE A 417 13.08 7.54 8.57
N ALA A 418 12.22 8.56 8.47
CA ALA A 418 11.73 9.33 9.62
C ALA A 418 10.66 8.57 10.40
N PHE A 419 11.09 7.68 11.28
CA PHE A 419 10.18 6.89 12.12
C PHE A 419 9.39 7.76 13.09
N THR A 420 8.08 7.52 13.18
CA THR A 420 7.18 8.24 14.07
C THR A 420 7.64 8.13 15.53
N GLY A 421 7.71 9.27 16.24
CA GLY A 421 8.10 9.30 17.65
C GLY A 421 9.56 8.95 17.94
N MET A 422 10.42 8.95 16.94
CA MET A 422 11.86 8.72 17.06
C MET A 422 12.64 9.92 16.50
N GLN A 423 13.86 10.15 17.02
CA GLN A 423 14.75 11.15 16.42
C GLN A 423 15.30 10.62 15.09
N HIS A 424 15.10 11.38 14.03
CA HIS A 424 15.66 11.05 12.73
C HIS A 424 17.17 11.29 12.74
N GLN A 425 17.94 10.22 12.49
CA GLN A 425 19.39 10.31 12.29
C GLN A 425 19.63 10.25 10.77
N ALA A 426 19.74 11.40 10.14
CA ALA A 426 20.11 11.49 8.73
C ALA A 426 21.52 10.92 8.50
N GLY A 427 21.66 10.01 7.55
CA GLY A 427 22.96 9.65 6.99
C GLY A 427 23.55 8.30 7.39
N LYS A 428 22.78 7.19 7.32
CA LYS A 428 23.35 5.85 7.20
C LYS A 428 22.60 5.05 6.12
N ILE A 429 22.91 5.34 4.87
CA ILE A 429 22.68 4.37 3.79
C ILE A 429 24.01 3.63 3.62
N VAL A 430 24.11 2.45 4.17
CA VAL A 430 25.16 1.50 3.80
C VAL A 430 24.48 0.43 2.96
N LEU A 431 24.30 0.72 1.68
CA LEU A 431 24.07 -0.32 0.68
C LEU A 431 25.43 -0.98 0.44
N GLN A 432 25.68 -2.12 1.08
CA GLN A 432 26.69 -3.04 0.60
C GLN A 432 26.05 -3.93 -0.45
N PRO A 433 26.59 -3.96 -1.67
CA PRO A 433 26.19 -4.97 -2.66
C PRO A 433 26.68 -6.33 -2.18
N ALA A 434 25.79 -7.33 -2.25
CA ALA A 434 26.13 -8.73 -2.12
C ALA A 434 26.79 -9.23 -3.43
#